data_3be357b0005ac0c05d07589cd0f40fdf
#
_entry.id   3be357b0005ac0c05d07589cd0f40fdf
#
_cell.length_a   1.000
_cell.length_b   1.000
_cell.length_c   1.000
_cell.angle_alpha   90.00
_cell.angle_beta   90.00
_cell.angle_gamma   90.00
#
_symmetry.space_group_name_H-M   'P 1'
#
loop_
_entity.id
_entity.type
_entity.pdbx_description
1 polymer ?
#
loop_
_entity_poly.entity_id
_entity_poly.type
_entity_poly.pdbx_seq_one_letter_code
_entity_poly.pdbx_strand_id
1 'polypeptide(L)'
;MDAILPIAMCLCGGLGASARYVCDSYIKAIWHNAFPLSTFIINVIAGLLAGIVAALSMESAIPGDVHFLLAMGFLGGFSTFSTMMNEAVVLLRKGEVAVFAAYLAVSVIVPVVSVACGYLMV
;
A
#
# COMPACT_ATOMS: atom_id res chain seq x y z
N MET A 1 -11.46 -23.11 10.35
CA MET A 1 -11.13 -22.02 9.52
C MET A 1 -11.36 -22.30 8.14
N ASP A 2 -11.60 -22.88 7.55
CA ASP A 2 -12.07 -23.39 6.37
C ASP A 2 -12.60 -22.32 5.45
N ALA A 3 -13.89 -22.19 5.24
CA ALA A 3 -14.42 -21.25 4.29
C ALA A 3 -14.56 -19.83 4.84
N ILE A 4 -14.54 -19.66 6.17
CA ILE A 4 -14.76 -18.36 6.78
C ILE A 4 -13.57 -17.43 6.56
N LEU A 5 -12.36 -17.92 6.74
CA LEU A 5 -11.14 -17.08 6.60
C LEU A 5 -10.97 -16.58 5.17
N PRO A 6 -11.08 -17.40 4.11
CA PRO A 6 -10.99 -16.88 2.75
C PRO A 6 -12.08 -15.85 2.42
N ILE A 7 -13.31 -16.06 2.89
CA ILE A 7 -14.40 -15.11 2.65
C ILE A 7 -14.09 -13.79 3.37
N ALA A 8 -13.63 -13.87 4.62
CA ALA A 8 -13.25 -12.68 5.38
C ALA A 8 -12.11 -11.94 4.71
N MET A 9 -11.14 -12.64 4.15
CA MET A 9 -10.04 -12.03 3.42
C MET A 9 -10.54 -11.28 2.18
N CYS A 10 -11.48 -11.84 1.46
CA CYS A 10 -12.06 -11.19 0.29
C CYS A 10 -12.79 -9.91 0.69
N LEU A 11 -13.55 -9.96 1.78
CA LEU A 11 -14.23 -8.76 2.29
C LEU A 11 -13.23 -7.70 2.74
N CYS A 12 -12.18 -8.10 3.45
CA CYS A 12 -11.12 -7.17 3.86
C CYS A 12 -10.41 -6.58 2.66
N GLY A 13 -10.13 -7.39 1.63
CA GLY A 13 -9.52 -6.92 0.39
C GLY A 13 -10.39 -5.89 -0.31
N GLY A 14 -11.71 -6.14 -0.35
CA GLY A 14 -12.67 -5.19 -0.90
C GLY A 14 -12.69 -3.88 -0.12
N LEU A 15 -12.65 -3.94 1.20
CA LEU A 15 -12.57 -2.74 2.04
C LEU A 15 -11.27 -1.98 1.78
N GLY A 16 -10.15 -2.71 1.67
CA GLY A 16 -8.86 -2.09 1.36
C GLY A 16 -8.86 -1.41 0.01
N ALA A 17 -9.41 -2.07 -1.02
CA ALA A 17 -9.52 -1.51 -2.36
C ALA A 17 -10.44 -0.28 -2.37
N SER A 18 -11.52 -0.31 -1.61
CA SER A 18 -12.43 0.84 -1.49
C SER A 18 -11.73 2.01 -0.81
N ALA A 19 -10.98 1.75 0.25
CA ALA A 19 -10.20 2.78 0.94
C ALA A 19 -9.15 3.38 0.00
N ARG A 20 -8.49 2.54 -0.79
CA ARG A 20 -7.52 2.99 -1.80
C ARG A 20 -8.18 3.92 -2.82
N TYR A 21 -9.36 3.54 -3.30
CA TYR A 21 -10.08 4.36 -4.27
C TYR A 21 -10.41 5.73 -3.71
N VAL A 22 -10.89 5.78 -2.46
CA VAL A 22 -11.24 7.06 -1.82
C VAL A 22 -9.99 7.91 -1.64
N CYS A 23 -8.89 7.33 -1.14
CA CYS A 23 -7.64 8.05 -0.97
C CYS A 23 -7.09 8.54 -2.30
N ASP A 24 -7.13 7.70 -3.32
CA ASP A 24 -6.64 8.04 -4.65
C ASP A 24 -7.44 9.21 -5.24
N SER A 25 -8.77 9.14 -5.14
CA SER A 25 -9.63 10.21 -5.67
C SER A 25 -9.38 11.53 -4.95
N TYR A 26 -9.23 11.49 -3.63
CA TYR A 26 -8.99 12.69 -2.84
C TYR A 26 -7.65 13.33 -3.20
N ILE A 27 -6.58 12.52 -3.28
CA ILE A 27 -5.26 13.04 -3.56
C ILE A 27 -5.19 13.58 -4.99
N LYS A 28 -5.79 12.88 -5.96
CA LYS A 28 -5.82 13.35 -7.35
C LYS A 28 -6.59 14.65 -7.52
N ALA A 29 -7.55 14.90 -6.65
CA ALA A 29 -8.32 16.15 -6.69
C ALA A 29 -7.47 17.37 -6.32
N ILE A 30 -6.42 17.18 -5.53
CA ILE A 30 -5.57 18.27 -5.04
C ILE A 30 -4.16 18.27 -5.62
N TRP A 31 -3.78 17.24 -6.36
CA TRP A 31 -2.42 17.09 -6.92
C TRP A 31 -2.51 16.97 -8.43
N HIS A 32 -1.89 17.91 -9.15
CA HIS A 32 -1.99 18.00 -10.60
C HIS A 32 -0.64 17.93 -11.32
N ASN A 33 0.41 17.50 -10.64
CA ASN A 33 1.73 17.38 -11.24
C ASN A 33 1.93 15.99 -11.87
N ALA A 34 3.02 15.84 -12.63
CA ALA A 34 3.31 14.60 -13.35
C ALA A 34 3.62 13.43 -12.41
N PHE A 35 4.23 13.70 -11.25
CA PHE A 35 4.59 12.65 -10.30
C PHE A 35 3.34 12.01 -9.72
N PRO A 36 3.20 10.66 -9.79
CA PRO A 36 1.99 9.99 -9.27
C PRO A 36 1.99 9.93 -7.75
N LEU A 37 1.69 11.06 -7.13
CA LEU A 37 1.77 11.20 -5.67
C LEU A 37 0.77 10.30 -4.95
N SER A 38 -0.43 10.12 -5.52
CA SER A 38 -1.48 9.32 -4.90
C SER A 38 -1.01 7.90 -4.61
N THR A 39 -0.54 7.20 -5.64
CA THR A 39 -0.07 5.81 -5.49
C THR A 39 1.13 5.73 -4.54
N PHE A 40 2.04 6.69 -4.63
CA PHE A 40 3.19 6.74 -3.75
C PHE A 40 2.76 6.85 -2.28
N ILE A 41 1.86 7.79 -1.97
CA ILE A 41 1.38 7.99 -0.60
C ILE A 41 0.64 6.75 -0.10
N ILE A 42 -0.21 6.15 -0.93
CA ILE A 42 -0.97 4.95 -0.56
C ILE A 42 -0.01 3.82 -0.20
N ASN A 43 1.03 3.60 -1.00
CA ASN A 43 1.98 2.54 -0.73
C ASN A 43 2.85 2.82 0.51
N VAL A 44 3.16 4.09 0.77
CA VAL A 44 3.88 4.47 1.99
C VAL A 44 3.03 4.19 3.22
N ILE A 45 1.75 4.58 3.20
CA ILE A 45 0.82 4.32 4.29
C ILE A 45 0.67 2.80 4.49
N ALA A 46 0.50 2.06 3.40
CA ALA A 46 0.39 0.60 3.46
C ALA A 46 1.64 -0.03 4.07
N GLY A 47 2.82 0.47 3.72
CA GLY A 47 4.07 -0.01 4.29
C GLY A 47 4.16 0.24 5.79
N LEU A 48 3.79 1.45 6.21
CA LEU A 48 3.79 1.81 7.63
C LEU A 48 2.83 0.91 8.42
N LEU A 49 1.61 0.74 7.92
CA LEU A 49 0.62 -0.12 8.57
C LEU A 49 1.06 -1.58 8.58
N ALA A 50 1.68 -2.06 7.51
CA ALA A 50 2.20 -3.42 7.45
C ALA A 50 3.26 -3.65 8.53
N GLY A 51 4.15 -2.69 8.73
CA GLY A 51 5.17 -2.75 9.77
C GLY A 51 4.55 -2.79 11.16
N ILE A 52 3.56 -1.94 11.42
CA ILE A 52 2.86 -1.92 12.71
C ILE A 52 2.16 -3.26 12.97
N VAL A 53 1.43 -3.77 11.98
CA VAL A 53 0.72 -5.05 12.11
C VAL A 53 1.71 -6.19 12.36
N ALA A 54 2.84 -6.20 11.64
CA ALA A 54 3.85 -7.22 11.83
C ALA A 54 4.43 -7.19 13.25
N ALA A 55 4.71 -5.99 13.77
CA ALA A 55 5.26 -5.86 15.12
C ALA A 55 4.24 -6.31 16.18
N LEU A 56 2.97 -5.94 16.02
CA LEU A 56 1.93 -6.39 16.93
C LEU A 56 1.77 -7.91 16.92
N SER A 57 1.89 -8.52 15.75
CA SER A 57 1.82 -9.98 15.63
C SER A 57 3.01 -10.65 16.31
N MET A 58 4.21 -10.09 16.15
CA MET A 58 5.41 -10.64 16.78
C MET A 58 5.37 -10.56 18.31
N GLU A 59 4.69 -9.54 18.84
CA GLU A 59 4.53 -9.41 20.29
C GLU A 59 3.31 -10.16 20.81
N SER A 60 2.65 -10.93 19.94
CA SER A 60 1.42 -11.66 20.27
C SER A 60 0.30 -10.75 20.75
N ALA A 61 0.33 -9.47 20.38
CA ALA A 61 -0.71 -8.52 20.73
C ALA A 61 -2.00 -8.75 19.93
N ILE A 62 -1.89 -9.37 18.76
CA ILE A 62 -3.05 -9.72 17.93
C ILE A 62 -2.97 -11.21 17.55
N PRO A 63 -4.13 -11.87 17.41
CA PRO A 63 -4.15 -13.26 16.95
C PRO A 63 -3.62 -13.39 15.52
N GLY A 64 -3.12 -14.58 15.17
CA GLY A 64 -2.60 -14.85 13.83
C GLY A 64 -3.63 -14.63 12.74
N ASP A 65 -4.90 -14.97 12.99
CA ASP A 65 -5.96 -14.75 12.02
C ASP A 65 -6.20 -13.27 11.75
N VAL A 66 -6.16 -12.44 12.79
CA VAL A 66 -6.31 -10.99 12.64
C VAL A 66 -5.14 -10.41 11.86
N HIS A 67 -3.91 -10.84 12.17
CA HIS A 67 -2.73 -10.43 11.41
C HIS A 67 -2.90 -10.77 9.92
N PHE A 68 -3.33 -11.99 9.64
CA PHE A 68 -3.50 -12.46 8.25
C PHE A 68 -4.56 -11.63 7.52
N LEU A 69 -5.70 -11.36 8.18
CA LEU A 69 -6.77 -10.55 7.60
C LEU A 69 -6.33 -9.12 7.33
N LEU A 70 -5.58 -8.52 8.24
CA LEU A 70 -5.11 -7.16 8.06
C LEU A 70 -4.02 -7.08 6.99
N ALA A 71 -3.00 -7.94 7.08
CA ALA A 71 -1.85 -7.87 6.19
C ALA A 71 -2.18 -8.34 4.78
N MET A 72 -2.77 -9.53 4.65
CA MET A 72 -3.03 -10.12 3.34
C MET A 72 -4.36 -9.68 2.75
N GLY A 73 -5.34 -9.39 3.61
CA GLY A 73 -6.66 -8.94 3.16
C GLY A 73 -6.68 -7.43 2.93
N PHE A 74 -6.79 -6.66 3.99
CA PHE A 74 -6.98 -5.21 3.88
C PHE A 74 -5.82 -4.52 3.17
N LEU A 75 -4.60 -4.72 3.65
CA LEU A 75 -3.44 -4.06 3.04
C LEU A 75 -3.15 -4.59 1.65
N GLY A 76 -3.45 -5.86 1.38
CA GLY A 76 -3.33 -6.41 0.04
C GLY A 76 -4.24 -5.72 -0.96
N GLY A 77 -5.45 -5.32 -0.55
CA GLY A 77 -6.35 -4.54 -1.40
C GLY A 77 -6.03 -3.06 -1.42
N PHE A 78 -5.49 -2.53 -0.33
CA PHE A 78 -5.19 -1.11 -0.20
C PHE A 78 -3.94 -0.71 -1.00
N SER A 79 -2.85 -1.45 -0.87
CA SER A 79 -1.62 -1.17 -1.61
C SER A 79 -1.73 -1.66 -3.05
N THR A 80 -0.88 -1.13 -3.93
CA THR A 80 -0.94 -1.53 -5.33
C THR A 80 0.43 -1.40 -6.01
N PHE A 81 0.92 -2.54 -6.48
CA PHE A 81 2.13 -2.59 -7.30
C PHE A 81 1.79 -2.39 -8.78
N SER A 82 0.69 -2.96 -9.24
CA SER A 82 0.34 -2.90 -10.66
C SER A 82 0.02 -1.48 -11.11
N THR A 83 -0.70 -0.71 -10.31
CA THR A 83 -0.97 0.70 -10.61
C THR A 83 0.32 1.50 -10.62
N MET A 84 1.23 1.24 -9.67
CA MET A 84 2.54 1.87 -9.63
C MET A 84 3.32 1.63 -10.92
N MET A 85 3.37 0.38 -11.37
CA MET A 85 4.10 0.03 -12.59
C MET A 85 3.45 0.64 -13.82
N ASN A 86 2.12 0.64 -13.87
CA ASN A 86 1.40 1.24 -14.99
C ASN A 86 1.68 2.76 -15.08
N GLU A 87 1.66 3.43 -13.95
CA GLU A 87 1.95 4.86 -13.90
C GLU A 87 3.40 5.17 -14.28
N ALA A 88 4.33 4.30 -13.87
CA ALA A 88 5.74 4.43 -14.26
C ALA A 88 5.91 4.31 -15.77
N VAL A 89 5.22 3.35 -16.39
CA VAL A 89 5.27 3.17 -17.85
C VAL A 89 4.69 4.38 -18.56
N VAL A 90 3.59 4.94 -18.04
CA VAL A 90 3.00 6.14 -18.62
C VAL A 90 3.98 7.31 -18.59
N LEU A 91 4.69 7.50 -17.48
CA LEU A 91 5.71 8.54 -17.38
C LEU A 91 6.82 8.34 -18.40
N LEU A 92 7.27 7.11 -18.56
CA LEU A 92 8.31 6.78 -19.54
C LEU A 92 7.84 7.08 -20.97
N ARG A 93 6.59 6.73 -21.30
CA ARG A 93 6.02 6.99 -22.63
C ARG A 93 5.86 8.47 -22.92
N LYS A 94 5.63 9.28 -21.90
CA LYS A 94 5.52 10.74 -22.04
C LYS A 94 6.87 11.43 -22.17
N GLY A 95 7.96 10.67 -22.10
CA GLY A 95 9.30 11.23 -22.17
C GLY A 95 9.79 11.85 -20.87
N GLU A 96 9.06 11.64 -19.76
CA GLU A 96 9.43 12.17 -18.46
C GLU A 96 10.36 11.20 -17.74
N VAL A 97 11.56 11.00 -18.31
CA VAL A 97 12.50 9.98 -17.82
C VAL A 97 12.99 10.29 -16.40
N ALA A 98 13.24 11.57 -16.10
CA ALA A 98 13.70 11.95 -14.77
C ALA A 98 12.64 11.66 -13.71
N VAL A 99 11.38 12.01 -13.99
CA VAL A 99 10.27 11.74 -13.07
C VAL A 99 10.03 10.24 -12.95
N PHE A 100 10.12 9.50 -14.06
CA PHE A 100 10.01 8.04 -14.06
C PHE A 100 11.06 7.41 -13.14
N ALA A 101 12.32 7.79 -13.29
CA ALA A 101 13.41 7.23 -12.46
C ALA A 101 13.21 7.57 -10.98
N ALA A 102 12.88 8.82 -10.68
CA ALA A 102 12.64 9.26 -9.32
C ALA A 102 11.45 8.54 -8.70
N TYR A 103 10.35 8.40 -9.46
CA TYR A 103 9.16 7.72 -8.98
C TYR A 103 9.44 6.26 -8.64
N LEU A 104 10.12 5.53 -9.54
CA LEU A 104 10.48 4.13 -9.28
C LEU A 104 11.36 4.02 -8.04
N ALA A 105 12.40 4.86 -7.95
CA ALA A 105 13.34 4.78 -6.84
C ALA A 105 12.64 5.01 -5.50
N VAL A 106 11.88 6.10 -5.37
CA VAL A 106 11.21 6.42 -4.11
C VAL A 106 10.06 5.45 -3.82
N SER A 107 9.39 4.94 -4.85
CA SER A 107 8.27 4.01 -4.66
C SER A 107 8.72 2.63 -4.20
N VAL A 108 9.98 2.28 -4.40
CA VAL A 108 10.55 1.04 -3.88
C VAL A 108 11.19 1.28 -2.51
N ILE A 109 11.99 2.32 -2.40
CA ILE A 109 12.81 2.57 -1.21
C ILE A 109 11.97 3.06 -0.03
N VAL A 110 11.11 4.06 -0.25
CA VAL A 110 10.38 4.71 0.85
C VAL A 110 9.36 3.76 1.51
N PRO A 111 8.56 2.98 0.77
CA PRO A 111 7.68 2.01 1.43
C PRO A 111 8.43 0.97 2.25
N VAL A 112 9.60 0.51 1.80
CA VAL A 112 10.43 -0.44 2.57
C VAL A 112 10.88 0.22 3.87
N VAL A 113 11.34 1.47 3.82
CA VAL A 113 11.70 2.22 5.01
C VAL A 113 10.47 2.41 5.91
N SER A 114 9.30 2.64 5.31
CA SER A 114 8.05 2.80 6.07
C SER A 114 7.68 1.54 6.84
N VAL A 115 7.88 0.36 6.25
CA VAL A 115 7.66 -0.90 6.96
C VAL A 115 8.57 -0.97 8.19
N ALA A 116 9.84 -0.65 8.02
CA ALA A 116 10.79 -0.66 9.14
C ALA A 116 10.38 0.35 10.22
N CYS A 117 9.98 1.55 9.81
CA CYS A 117 9.52 2.56 10.76
C CYS A 117 8.28 2.11 11.53
N GLY A 118 7.30 1.53 10.83
CA GLY A 118 6.09 1.02 11.47
C GLY A 118 6.39 -0.09 12.45
N TYR A 119 7.30 -0.99 12.09
CA TYR A 119 7.71 -2.06 12.99
C TYR A 119 8.36 -1.52 14.25
N LEU A 120 9.20 -0.50 14.13
CA LEU A 120 9.91 0.09 15.26
C LEU A 120 9.03 0.97 16.13
N MET A 121 7.89 1.44 15.63
CA MET A 121 6.95 2.25 16.41
C MET A 121 6.25 1.46 17.50
N VAL A 122 6.21 0.17 17.39
CA VAL A 122 5.61 -0.73 18.38
C VAL A 122 6.71 -1.39 19.24
#